data_5a5268da69937b5f9e7e55c6ca16ea1a
#
_entry.id   5a5268da69937b5f9e7e55c6ca16ea1a
#
_cell.length_a   1.000
_cell.length_b   1.000
_cell.length_c   1.000
_cell.angle_alpha   90.00
_cell.angle_beta   90.00
_cell.angle_gamma   90.00
#
_symmetry.space_group_name_H-M   'P 1'
#
loop_
_entity.id
_entity.type
_entity.pdbx_description
1 polymer ?
#
loop_
_entity_poly.entity_id
_entity_poly.type
_entity_poly.pdbx_seq_one_letter_code
_entity_poly.pdbx_strand_id
1 'polypeptide(L)'
;MRPDNNLSRQKILDHVRTIHAENYGDADLHIIETVFNDVIDLFSGKIKGFQKCDTRYHDLLHTLQVIPPFIGIIDGWNKSKNTTRISKEYFDIGIIAVLLHDTGYIKISGDTGGTGGKYTFVHIQRSAEFAGHYLSGIGFDKNKIHRIQNIIMCTGVKIDFNNLPFQTDEERIIGYTLGTADLLGQMSAADYPEKLRALFSEFDEAYHYEGKEKLREMGMVVFESAEDLIKHTPSFYEVTVRERFEHMGSVYSYIPKHFNDSRNFYIEAIEANIEKIKKIYLA
;
A
#
# COMPACT_ATOMS: atom_id res chain seq x y z
N MET A 1 -6.09 -14.62 1.53
CA MET A 1 -4.88 -15.32 0.97
C MET A 1 -3.72 -15.18 1.95
N ARG A 2 -2.85 -16.18 2.06
CA ARG A 2 -1.57 -16.07 2.80
C ARG A 2 -0.54 -15.31 1.95
N PRO A 3 0.55 -14.79 2.56
CA PRO A 3 1.65 -14.21 1.79
C PRO A 3 2.12 -15.19 0.70
N ASP A 4 2.09 -14.76 -0.55
CA ASP A 4 2.45 -15.58 -1.72
C ASP A 4 3.05 -14.67 -2.79
N ASN A 5 4.20 -15.06 -3.35
CA ASN A 5 4.80 -14.35 -4.49
C ASN A 5 4.16 -14.75 -5.83
N ASN A 6 3.30 -15.77 -5.84
CA ASN A 6 2.68 -16.29 -7.06
C ASN A 6 1.28 -15.69 -7.29
N LEU A 7 1.17 -14.37 -7.06
CA LEU A 7 -0.06 -13.61 -7.23
C LEU A 7 -0.32 -13.38 -8.72
N SER A 8 -1.39 -13.97 -9.24
CA SER A 8 -1.92 -13.59 -10.54
C SER A 8 -3.09 -12.62 -10.38
N ARG A 9 -3.28 -11.77 -11.38
CA ARG A 9 -4.41 -10.82 -11.45
C ARG A 9 -5.75 -11.52 -11.20
N GLN A 10 -5.95 -12.68 -11.83
CA GLN A 10 -7.17 -13.46 -11.69
C GLN A 10 -7.39 -13.96 -10.27
N LYS A 11 -6.34 -14.52 -9.62
CA LYS A 11 -6.42 -14.96 -8.22
C LYS A 11 -6.81 -13.83 -7.26
N ILE A 12 -6.24 -12.64 -7.47
CA ILE A 12 -6.56 -11.46 -6.65
C ILE A 12 -8.02 -11.07 -6.83
N LEU A 13 -8.48 -10.94 -8.08
CA LEU A 13 -9.85 -10.54 -8.38
C LEU A 13 -10.85 -11.55 -7.86
N ASP A 14 -10.60 -12.85 -8.02
CA ASP A 14 -11.45 -13.92 -7.48
C ASP A 14 -11.48 -13.88 -5.95
N HIS A 15 -10.36 -13.54 -5.29
CA HIS A 15 -10.33 -13.37 -3.84
C HIS A 15 -11.17 -12.15 -3.39
N VAL A 16 -11.06 -11.02 -4.09
CA VAL A 16 -11.93 -9.85 -3.84
C VAL A 16 -13.40 -10.24 -3.96
N ARG A 17 -13.79 -10.91 -5.06
CA ARG A 17 -15.18 -11.36 -5.29
C ARG A 17 -15.68 -12.28 -4.19
N THR A 18 -14.87 -13.27 -3.80
CA THR A 18 -15.23 -14.25 -2.76
C THR A 18 -15.50 -13.55 -1.43
N ILE A 19 -14.57 -12.75 -0.95
CA ILE A 19 -14.73 -12.09 0.35
C ILE A 19 -15.80 -11.01 0.32
N HIS A 20 -15.96 -10.31 -0.81
CA HIS A 20 -17.04 -9.36 -0.98
C HIS A 20 -18.42 -10.06 -0.89
N ALA A 21 -18.60 -11.19 -1.59
CA ALA A 21 -19.84 -11.96 -1.54
C ALA A 21 -20.10 -12.53 -0.13
N GLU A 22 -19.09 -13.06 0.56
CA GLU A 22 -19.24 -13.56 1.94
C GLU A 22 -19.66 -12.46 2.93
N ASN A 23 -19.16 -11.23 2.74
CA ASN A 23 -19.46 -10.13 3.65
C ASN A 23 -20.74 -9.37 3.29
N TYR A 24 -21.05 -9.20 2.00
CA TYR A 24 -22.09 -8.26 1.56
C TYR A 24 -23.14 -8.88 0.62
N GLY A 25 -23.04 -10.19 0.34
CA GLY A 25 -23.90 -10.88 -0.62
C GLY A 25 -23.48 -10.65 -2.08
N ASP A 26 -24.29 -11.12 -3.01
CA ASP A 26 -24.08 -10.89 -4.44
C ASP A 26 -24.22 -9.40 -4.72
N ALA A 27 -23.10 -8.76 -4.98
CA ALA A 27 -23.02 -7.34 -5.22
C ALA A 27 -22.31 -7.06 -6.53
N ASP A 28 -22.73 -5.99 -7.17
CA ASP A 28 -22.07 -5.46 -8.34
C ASP A 28 -20.65 -4.98 -7.97
N LEU A 29 -19.64 -5.62 -8.57
CA LEU A 29 -18.22 -5.25 -8.45
C LEU A 29 -17.71 -4.50 -9.67
N HIS A 30 -18.61 -4.12 -10.59
CA HIS A 30 -18.23 -3.53 -11.87
C HIS A 30 -17.25 -2.35 -11.71
N ILE A 31 -17.48 -1.48 -10.73
CA ILE A 31 -16.59 -0.33 -10.53
C ILE A 31 -15.19 -0.74 -10.03
N ILE A 32 -15.10 -1.72 -9.13
CA ILE A 32 -13.82 -2.26 -8.65
C ILE A 32 -13.06 -2.91 -9.82
N GLU A 33 -13.76 -3.70 -10.63
CA GLU A 33 -13.17 -4.37 -11.80
C GLU A 33 -12.71 -3.36 -12.86
N THR A 34 -13.46 -2.28 -13.06
CA THR A 34 -13.09 -1.18 -13.96
C THR A 34 -11.80 -0.53 -13.48
N VAL A 35 -11.74 -0.08 -12.22
CA VAL A 35 -10.54 0.55 -11.65
C VAL A 35 -9.36 -0.43 -11.66
N PHE A 36 -9.59 -1.71 -11.36
CA PHE A 36 -8.55 -2.75 -11.39
C PHE A 36 -7.91 -2.87 -12.78
N ASN A 37 -8.73 -2.93 -13.83
CA ASN A 37 -8.25 -3.01 -15.21
C ASN A 37 -7.54 -1.72 -15.65
N ASP A 38 -8.10 -0.56 -15.31
CA ASP A 38 -7.53 0.75 -15.65
C ASP A 38 -6.15 0.95 -14.99
N VAL A 39 -5.99 0.53 -13.72
CA VAL A 39 -4.69 0.56 -13.04
C VAL A 39 -3.68 -0.36 -13.72
N ILE A 40 -4.09 -1.57 -14.12
CA ILE A 40 -3.22 -2.46 -14.90
C ILE A 40 -2.77 -1.80 -16.20
N ASP A 41 -3.69 -1.18 -16.91
CA ASP A 41 -3.39 -0.50 -18.16
C ASP A 41 -2.54 0.75 -17.95
N LEU A 42 -2.74 1.48 -16.85
CA LEU A 42 -1.88 2.60 -16.43
C LEU A 42 -0.43 2.14 -16.19
N PHE A 43 -0.23 1.14 -15.33
CA PHE A 43 1.10 0.60 -15.04
C PHE A 43 1.78 -0.03 -16.26
N SER A 44 1.00 -0.52 -17.21
CA SER A 44 1.47 -1.09 -18.48
C SER A 44 1.77 -0.04 -19.54
N GLY A 45 1.48 1.24 -19.28
CA GLY A 45 1.70 2.36 -20.24
C GLY A 45 0.70 2.42 -21.38
N LYS A 46 -0.49 1.83 -21.23
CA LYS A 46 -1.53 1.85 -22.27
C LYS A 46 -2.47 3.06 -22.15
N ILE A 47 -2.43 3.77 -21.04
CA ILE A 47 -3.24 4.97 -20.83
C ILE A 47 -2.57 6.16 -21.52
N LYS A 48 -3.27 6.80 -22.43
CA LYS A 48 -2.76 7.98 -23.14
C LYS A 48 -2.40 9.09 -22.15
N GLY A 49 -1.22 9.67 -22.33
CA GLY A 49 -0.72 10.75 -21.47
C GLY A 49 0.16 10.26 -20.33
N PHE A 50 0.30 8.95 -20.14
CA PHE A 50 1.15 8.35 -19.12
C PHE A 50 2.18 7.40 -19.73
N GLN A 51 3.31 7.25 -19.03
CA GLN A 51 4.33 6.28 -19.39
C GLN A 51 4.07 4.95 -18.67
N LYS A 52 4.68 3.87 -19.16
CA LYS A 52 4.73 2.61 -18.44
C LYS A 52 5.47 2.82 -17.11
N CYS A 53 5.02 2.14 -16.06
CA CYS A 53 5.75 2.07 -14.78
C CYS A 53 7.18 1.57 -15.02
N ASP A 54 8.16 2.31 -14.51
CA ASP A 54 9.59 2.03 -14.65
C ASP A 54 10.32 1.93 -13.29
N THR A 55 9.57 2.01 -12.18
CA THR A 55 10.03 1.66 -10.83
C THR A 55 10.18 0.15 -10.69
N ARG A 56 11.17 -0.29 -9.89
CA ARG A 56 11.48 -1.71 -9.72
C ARG A 56 10.97 -2.28 -8.39
N TYR A 57 10.68 -1.42 -7.43
CA TYR A 57 10.11 -1.80 -6.13
C TYR A 57 8.61 -1.49 -6.08
N HIS A 58 8.23 -0.24 -6.31
CA HIS A 58 6.83 0.20 -6.36
C HIS A 58 6.24 -0.05 -7.75
N ASP A 59 6.04 -1.30 -8.09
CA ASP A 59 5.48 -1.79 -9.34
C ASP A 59 4.03 -2.29 -9.17
N LEU A 60 3.41 -2.75 -10.25
CA LEU A 60 2.06 -3.32 -10.19
C LEU A 60 1.97 -4.51 -9.23
N LEU A 61 3.02 -5.33 -9.14
CA LEU A 61 3.02 -6.49 -8.24
C LEU A 61 2.92 -6.05 -6.78
N HIS A 62 3.67 -5.01 -6.39
CA HIS A 62 3.56 -4.42 -5.06
C HIS A 62 2.11 -3.96 -4.79
N THR A 63 1.51 -3.18 -5.69
CA THR A 63 0.11 -2.74 -5.53
C THR A 63 -0.84 -3.93 -5.32
N LEU A 64 -0.65 -5.02 -6.06
CA LEU A 64 -1.48 -6.22 -5.92
C LEU A 64 -1.20 -7.00 -4.63
N GLN A 65 0.02 -6.96 -4.09
CA GLN A 65 0.39 -7.59 -2.82
C GLN A 65 -0.29 -6.93 -1.60
N VAL A 66 -0.74 -5.69 -1.72
CA VAL A 66 -1.46 -4.98 -0.65
C VAL A 66 -2.92 -5.46 -0.51
N ILE A 67 -3.55 -5.96 -1.57
CA ILE A 67 -4.97 -6.34 -1.56
C ILE A 67 -5.27 -7.49 -0.59
N PRO A 68 -4.54 -8.63 -0.57
CA PRO A 68 -4.85 -9.73 0.33
C PRO A 68 -4.80 -9.38 1.83
N PRO A 69 -3.76 -8.71 2.37
CA PRO A 69 -3.76 -8.31 3.77
C PRO A 69 -4.84 -7.26 4.07
N PHE A 70 -5.12 -6.31 3.16
CA PHE A 70 -6.21 -5.37 3.30
C PHE A 70 -7.55 -6.08 3.49
N ILE A 71 -7.89 -7.00 2.59
CA ILE A 71 -9.12 -7.81 2.67
C ILE A 71 -9.14 -8.66 3.94
N GLY A 72 -8.00 -9.28 4.29
CA GLY A 72 -7.87 -10.11 5.49
C GLY A 72 -8.15 -9.34 6.78
N ILE A 73 -7.73 -8.08 6.87
CA ILE A 73 -8.03 -7.22 8.01
C ILE A 73 -9.53 -6.91 8.07
N ILE A 74 -10.14 -6.46 6.96
CA ILE A 74 -11.57 -6.08 6.93
C ILE A 74 -12.48 -7.29 7.22
N ASP A 75 -12.22 -8.42 6.61
CA ASP A 75 -12.99 -9.64 6.84
C ASP A 75 -12.86 -10.13 8.30
N GLY A 76 -11.63 -10.13 8.84
CA GLY A 76 -11.40 -10.46 10.24
C GLY A 76 -12.04 -9.47 11.21
N TRP A 77 -12.04 -8.18 10.89
CA TRP A 77 -12.76 -7.14 11.60
C TRP A 77 -14.26 -7.43 11.62
N ASN A 78 -14.86 -7.69 10.46
CA ASN A 78 -16.30 -7.99 10.32
C ASN A 78 -16.72 -9.27 11.02
N LYS A 79 -15.82 -10.25 11.17
CA LYS A 79 -16.05 -11.50 11.93
C LYS A 79 -15.89 -11.31 13.44
N SER A 80 -15.39 -10.19 13.91
CA SER A 80 -15.18 -9.91 15.34
C SER A 80 -16.45 -9.40 15.98
N LYS A 81 -16.78 -9.92 17.20
CA LYS A 81 -18.03 -9.61 17.90
C LYS A 81 -18.11 -8.18 18.45
N ASN A 82 -16.98 -7.56 18.68
CA ASN A 82 -16.87 -6.27 19.39
C ASN A 82 -16.59 -5.10 18.46
N THR A 83 -16.76 -5.27 17.16
CA THR A 83 -16.52 -4.25 16.14
C THR A 83 -17.80 -3.88 15.42
N THR A 84 -17.95 -2.60 15.10
CA THR A 84 -18.98 -2.17 14.14
C THR A 84 -18.57 -2.66 12.76
N ARG A 85 -19.48 -3.36 12.07
CA ARG A 85 -19.19 -3.92 10.75
C ARG A 85 -18.88 -2.81 9.74
N ILE A 86 -17.84 -3.00 8.96
CA ILE A 86 -17.51 -2.14 7.82
C ILE A 86 -18.58 -2.33 6.74
N SER A 87 -19.13 -1.23 6.25
CA SER A 87 -20.15 -1.26 5.19
C SER A 87 -19.54 -1.62 3.84
N LYS A 88 -20.39 -2.06 2.91
CA LYS A 88 -20.02 -2.33 1.51
C LYS A 88 -19.35 -1.11 0.87
N GLU A 89 -19.93 0.07 1.06
CA GLU A 89 -19.39 1.32 0.50
C GLU A 89 -17.93 1.55 0.92
N TYR A 90 -17.61 1.39 2.21
CA TYR A 90 -16.26 1.58 2.71
C TYR A 90 -15.30 0.47 2.29
N PHE A 91 -15.78 -0.77 2.13
CA PHE A 91 -14.97 -1.83 1.54
C PHE A 91 -14.59 -1.48 0.10
N ASP A 92 -15.57 -1.07 -0.71
CA ASP A 92 -15.38 -0.76 -2.14
C ASP A 92 -14.40 0.41 -2.34
N ILE A 93 -14.59 1.53 -1.63
CA ILE A 93 -13.67 2.68 -1.72
C ILE A 93 -12.28 2.34 -1.17
N GLY A 94 -12.21 1.43 -0.20
CA GLY A 94 -10.94 0.93 0.32
C GLY A 94 -10.15 0.14 -0.73
N ILE A 95 -10.78 -0.79 -1.44
CA ILE A 95 -10.14 -1.52 -2.55
C ILE A 95 -9.69 -0.55 -3.66
N ILE A 96 -10.51 0.45 -3.97
CA ILE A 96 -10.14 1.49 -4.96
C ILE A 96 -8.92 2.28 -4.47
N ALA A 97 -8.86 2.65 -3.18
CA ALA A 97 -7.72 3.33 -2.60
C ALA A 97 -6.45 2.47 -2.65
N VAL A 98 -6.55 1.15 -2.35
CA VAL A 98 -5.43 0.20 -2.51
C VAL A 98 -4.92 0.21 -3.94
N LEU A 99 -5.81 0.15 -4.94
CA LEU A 99 -5.41 0.12 -6.36
C LEU A 99 -4.71 1.42 -6.81
N LEU A 100 -5.05 2.55 -6.19
CA LEU A 100 -4.57 3.87 -6.61
C LEU A 100 -3.39 4.41 -5.79
N HIS A 101 -3.03 3.78 -4.65
CA HIS A 101 -2.10 4.40 -3.68
C HIS A 101 -0.71 4.70 -4.21
N ASP A 102 -0.22 3.94 -5.18
CA ASP A 102 1.13 4.08 -5.77
C ASP A 102 1.13 4.62 -7.20
N THR A 103 -0.02 5.06 -7.72
CA THR A 103 -0.10 5.67 -9.06
C THR A 103 0.76 6.93 -9.21
N GLY A 104 1.14 7.55 -8.10
CA GLY A 104 2.01 8.72 -8.06
C GLY A 104 3.43 8.49 -8.57
N TYR A 105 3.88 7.24 -8.66
CA TYR A 105 5.15 6.89 -9.31
C TYR A 105 5.08 6.95 -10.85
N ILE A 106 3.89 6.92 -11.43
CA ILE A 106 3.74 6.91 -12.89
C ILE A 106 4.07 8.29 -13.46
N LYS A 107 4.97 8.30 -14.45
CA LYS A 107 5.36 9.53 -15.17
C LYS A 107 4.35 9.89 -16.24
N ILE A 108 4.13 11.19 -16.44
CA ILE A 108 3.39 11.69 -17.62
C ILE A 108 4.24 11.58 -18.87
N SER A 109 3.63 11.52 -20.06
CA SER A 109 4.33 11.29 -21.33
C SER A 109 5.43 12.31 -21.66
N GLY A 110 5.35 13.53 -21.17
CA GLY A 110 6.37 14.58 -21.37
C GLY A 110 7.53 14.55 -20.37
N ASP A 111 7.47 13.68 -19.35
CA ASP A 111 8.51 13.56 -18.33
C ASP A 111 9.62 12.61 -18.80
N THR A 112 10.70 13.15 -19.33
CA THR A 112 11.81 12.39 -19.92
C THR A 112 12.99 12.15 -18.96
N GLY A 113 12.98 12.77 -17.77
CA GLY A 113 14.09 12.67 -16.81
C GLY A 113 13.90 11.52 -15.83
N GLY A 114 14.88 10.63 -15.68
CA GLY A 114 14.92 9.56 -14.70
C GLY A 114 13.74 8.57 -14.77
N THR A 115 13.58 7.80 -13.70
CA THR A 115 12.43 6.88 -13.51
C THR A 115 11.36 7.52 -12.61
N GLY A 116 10.30 6.78 -12.33
CA GLY A 116 9.30 7.16 -11.32
C GLY A 116 9.87 7.20 -9.90
N GLY A 117 11.02 6.56 -9.65
CA GLY A 117 11.70 6.56 -8.36
C GLY A 117 12.01 7.95 -7.83
N LYS A 118 12.24 8.94 -8.71
CA LYS A 118 12.42 10.34 -8.31
C LYS A 118 11.25 10.92 -7.51
N TYR A 119 10.05 10.33 -7.61
CA TYR A 119 8.86 10.78 -6.90
C TYR A 119 8.67 10.14 -5.52
N THR A 120 9.63 9.33 -5.04
CA THR A 120 9.51 8.59 -3.77
C THR A 120 9.04 9.44 -2.59
N PHE A 121 9.45 10.70 -2.49
CA PHE A 121 9.06 11.56 -1.36
C PHE A 121 7.73 12.30 -1.56
N VAL A 122 7.18 12.27 -2.78
CA VAL A 122 5.95 13.00 -3.13
C VAL A 122 4.87 12.08 -3.75
N HIS A 123 5.18 10.78 -3.93
CA HIS A 123 4.28 9.84 -4.63
C HIS A 123 2.89 9.75 -4.00
N ILE A 124 2.79 9.80 -2.68
CA ILE A 124 1.51 9.69 -1.97
C ILE A 124 0.61 10.86 -2.32
N GLN A 125 1.13 12.08 -2.26
CA GLN A 125 0.40 13.27 -2.67
C GLN A 125 0.00 13.19 -4.15
N ARG A 126 0.91 12.77 -5.01
CA ARG A 126 0.66 12.57 -6.44
C ARG A 126 -0.39 11.48 -6.70
N SER A 127 -0.39 10.40 -5.90
CA SER A 127 -1.41 9.33 -5.96
C SER A 127 -2.79 9.87 -5.58
N ALA A 128 -2.88 10.66 -4.52
CA ALA A 128 -4.13 11.29 -4.11
C ALA A 128 -4.65 12.28 -5.17
N GLU A 129 -3.77 13.07 -5.78
CA GLU A 129 -4.11 13.97 -6.88
C GLU A 129 -4.56 13.20 -8.13
N PHE A 130 -3.83 12.16 -8.53
CA PHE A 130 -4.23 11.29 -9.64
C PHE A 130 -5.60 10.66 -9.37
N ALA A 131 -5.82 10.09 -8.17
CA ALA A 131 -7.11 9.52 -7.77
C ALA A 131 -8.24 10.54 -7.91
N GLY A 132 -8.02 11.79 -7.50
CA GLY A 132 -8.99 12.87 -7.63
C GLY A 132 -9.41 13.12 -9.09
N HIS A 133 -8.44 13.24 -10.00
CA HIS A 133 -8.70 13.46 -11.42
C HIS A 133 -9.34 12.24 -12.09
N TYR A 134 -8.79 11.05 -11.86
CA TYR A 134 -9.26 9.82 -12.46
C TYR A 134 -10.71 9.50 -12.04
N LEU A 135 -10.98 9.50 -10.74
CA LEU A 135 -12.30 9.17 -10.21
C LEU A 135 -13.38 10.18 -10.61
N SER A 136 -13.02 11.46 -10.68
CA SER A 136 -13.92 12.49 -11.22
C SER A 136 -14.26 12.21 -12.69
N GLY A 137 -13.28 11.76 -13.48
CA GLY A 137 -13.47 11.40 -14.89
C GLY A 137 -14.42 10.21 -15.12
N ILE A 138 -14.52 9.29 -14.16
CA ILE A 138 -15.44 8.14 -14.21
C ILE A 138 -16.72 8.32 -13.37
N GLY A 139 -17.00 9.56 -12.92
CA GLY A 139 -18.29 9.95 -12.34
C GLY A 139 -18.44 9.75 -10.84
N PHE A 140 -17.34 9.61 -10.08
CA PHE A 140 -17.45 9.60 -8.60
C PHE A 140 -17.85 10.97 -8.08
N ASP A 141 -18.65 10.97 -7.01
CA ASP A 141 -18.97 12.19 -6.29
C ASP A 141 -17.74 12.70 -5.49
N LYS A 142 -17.72 14.02 -5.26
CA LYS A 142 -16.59 14.70 -4.63
C LYS A 142 -16.30 14.18 -3.21
N ASN A 143 -17.35 13.82 -2.44
CA ASN A 143 -17.14 13.35 -1.06
C ASN A 143 -16.44 11.98 -1.07
N LYS A 144 -16.85 11.06 -1.95
CA LYS A 144 -16.17 9.76 -2.10
C LYS A 144 -14.73 9.93 -2.56
N ILE A 145 -14.48 10.85 -3.50
CA ILE A 145 -13.12 11.19 -3.95
C ILE A 145 -12.27 11.65 -2.78
N HIS A 146 -12.75 12.60 -1.97
CA HIS A 146 -12.00 13.09 -0.82
C HIS A 146 -11.70 11.99 0.21
N ARG A 147 -12.66 11.09 0.48
CA ARG A 147 -12.44 9.94 1.37
C ARG A 147 -11.34 9.04 0.83
N ILE A 148 -11.36 8.70 -0.46
CA ILE A 148 -10.32 7.88 -1.09
C ILE A 148 -8.95 8.56 -1.00
N GLN A 149 -8.89 9.87 -1.24
CA GLN A 149 -7.65 10.65 -1.08
C GLN A 149 -7.11 10.60 0.36
N ASN A 150 -7.98 10.81 1.36
CA ASN A 150 -7.59 10.70 2.78
C ASN A 150 -7.09 9.29 3.13
N ILE A 151 -7.73 8.25 2.61
CA ILE A 151 -7.33 6.85 2.81
C ILE A 151 -5.95 6.60 2.20
N ILE A 152 -5.68 7.09 0.98
CA ILE A 152 -4.37 6.99 0.32
C ILE A 152 -3.28 7.67 1.17
N MET A 153 -3.56 8.83 1.75
CA MET A 153 -2.59 9.54 2.60
C MET A 153 -2.10 8.70 3.78
N CYS A 154 -2.86 7.70 4.23
CA CYS A 154 -2.45 6.83 5.33
C CYS A 154 -1.24 5.93 5.03
N THR A 155 -0.80 5.80 3.77
CA THR A 155 0.43 5.06 3.43
C THR A 155 1.70 5.83 3.77
N GLY A 156 1.60 7.15 4.01
CA GLY A 156 2.74 8.00 4.34
C GLY A 156 3.42 7.66 5.66
N VAL A 157 4.73 7.37 5.64
CA VAL A 157 5.49 6.97 6.85
C VAL A 157 5.52 8.06 7.92
N LYS A 158 5.53 9.32 7.53
CA LYS A 158 5.59 10.49 8.46
C LYS A 158 4.23 11.18 8.63
N ILE A 159 3.13 10.55 8.23
CA ILE A 159 1.81 11.15 8.38
C ILE A 159 1.41 11.25 9.85
N ASP A 160 0.92 12.38 10.26
CA ASP A 160 0.20 12.51 11.54
C ASP A 160 -1.29 12.19 11.29
N PHE A 161 -1.70 11.01 11.75
CA PHE A 161 -3.06 10.52 11.59
C PHE A 161 -4.12 11.41 12.25
N ASN A 162 -3.74 12.22 13.28
CA ASN A 162 -4.65 13.13 13.94
C ASN A 162 -5.02 14.32 13.06
N ASN A 163 -4.19 14.63 12.08
CA ASN A 163 -4.42 15.73 11.14
C ASN A 163 -5.17 15.31 9.87
N LEU A 164 -5.46 14.01 9.69
CA LEU A 164 -6.26 13.55 8.56
C LEU A 164 -7.74 13.88 8.81
N PRO A 165 -8.44 14.54 7.87
CA PRO A 165 -9.80 15.02 8.04
C PRO A 165 -10.83 13.90 7.80
N PHE A 166 -10.69 12.76 8.52
CA PHE A 166 -11.66 11.67 8.46
C PHE A 166 -13.05 12.12 8.89
N GLN A 167 -14.06 11.80 8.10
CA GLN A 167 -15.44 12.18 8.36
C GLN A 167 -16.19 11.14 9.20
N THR A 168 -15.72 9.90 9.20
CA THR A 168 -16.36 8.79 9.93
C THR A 168 -15.30 7.85 10.51
N ASP A 169 -15.71 7.05 11.51
CA ASP A 169 -14.87 5.99 12.06
C ASP A 169 -14.56 4.90 11.02
N GLU A 170 -15.51 4.59 10.13
CA GLU A 170 -15.25 3.63 9.05
C GLU A 170 -14.17 4.13 8.10
N GLU A 171 -14.20 5.41 7.70
CA GLU A 171 -13.15 6.00 6.86
C GLU A 171 -11.77 5.87 7.52
N ARG A 172 -11.68 6.20 8.80
CA ARG A 172 -10.44 6.08 9.58
C ARG A 172 -9.94 4.64 9.64
N ILE A 173 -10.83 3.67 9.91
CA ILE A 173 -10.47 2.24 9.96
C ILE A 173 -9.97 1.76 8.60
N ILE A 174 -10.60 2.18 7.50
CA ILE A 174 -10.16 1.82 6.15
C ILE A 174 -8.81 2.45 5.83
N GLY A 175 -8.57 3.72 6.21
CA GLY A 175 -7.28 4.36 6.06
C GLY A 175 -6.17 3.63 6.85
N TYR A 176 -6.44 3.29 8.11
CA TYR A 176 -5.53 2.51 8.95
C TYR A 176 -5.27 1.11 8.37
N THR A 177 -6.30 0.51 7.80
CA THR A 177 -6.20 -0.79 7.13
C THR A 177 -5.29 -0.69 5.90
N LEU A 178 -5.42 0.35 5.06
CA LEU A 178 -4.55 0.52 3.91
C LEU A 178 -3.09 0.76 4.33
N GLY A 179 -2.83 1.70 5.24
CA GLY A 179 -1.46 1.95 5.70
C GLY A 179 -0.81 0.75 6.38
N THR A 180 -1.61 -0.10 7.05
CA THR A 180 -1.13 -1.37 7.64
C THR A 180 -0.89 -2.41 6.55
N ALA A 181 -1.82 -2.57 5.61
CA ALA A 181 -1.76 -3.59 4.57
C ALA A 181 -0.62 -3.34 3.58
N ASP A 182 -0.28 -2.08 3.31
CA ASP A 182 0.86 -1.70 2.50
C ASP A 182 2.17 -2.24 3.10
N LEU A 183 2.42 -1.97 4.39
CA LEU A 183 3.58 -2.51 5.10
C LEU A 183 3.55 -4.05 5.18
N LEU A 184 2.38 -4.64 5.46
CA LEU A 184 2.24 -6.10 5.52
C LEU A 184 2.51 -6.75 4.16
N GLY A 185 1.95 -6.19 3.07
CA GLY A 185 2.08 -6.74 1.71
C GLY A 185 3.52 -6.78 1.26
N GLN A 186 4.24 -5.66 1.41
CA GLN A 186 5.63 -5.56 0.98
C GLN A 186 6.59 -6.38 1.86
N MET A 187 6.52 -6.22 3.19
CA MET A 187 7.51 -6.81 4.10
C MET A 187 7.33 -8.32 4.29
N SER A 188 6.13 -8.85 4.06
CA SER A 188 5.87 -10.30 4.14
C SER A 188 6.21 -11.06 2.86
N ALA A 189 6.48 -10.36 1.75
CA ALA A 189 6.85 -11.00 0.49
C ALA A 189 8.15 -11.80 0.64
N ALA A 190 8.20 -13.02 0.12
CA ALA A 190 9.35 -13.92 0.33
C ALA A 190 10.66 -13.39 -0.29
N ASP A 191 10.55 -12.50 -1.30
CA ASP A 191 11.65 -11.81 -1.96
C ASP A 191 11.92 -10.38 -1.40
N TYR A 192 11.27 -10.01 -0.29
CA TYR A 192 11.45 -8.69 0.33
C TYR A 192 12.92 -8.35 0.62
N PRO A 193 13.75 -9.25 1.23
CA PRO A 193 15.16 -8.93 1.47
C PRO A 193 15.94 -8.63 0.20
N GLU A 194 15.65 -9.33 -0.89
CA GLU A 194 16.30 -9.13 -2.19
C GLU A 194 15.85 -7.83 -2.87
N LYS A 195 14.58 -7.47 -2.70
CA LYS A 195 13.99 -6.24 -3.27
C LYS A 195 14.47 -4.95 -2.60
N LEU A 196 15.06 -5.01 -1.40
CA LEU A 196 15.58 -3.81 -0.72
C LEU A 196 16.64 -3.05 -1.55
N ARG A 197 17.38 -3.74 -2.42
CA ARG A 197 18.31 -3.07 -3.36
C ARG A 197 17.58 -2.26 -4.42
N ALA A 198 16.44 -2.74 -4.90
CA ALA A 198 15.58 -2.00 -5.82
C ALA A 198 14.95 -0.79 -5.11
N LEU A 199 14.50 -0.95 -3.87
CA LEU A 199 13.99 0.14 -3.04
C LEU A 199 15.06 1.22 -2.84
N PHE A 200 16.31 0.84 -2.53
CA PHE A 200 17.40 1.81 -2.40
C PHE A 200 17.64 2.57 -3.71
N SER A 201 17.54 1.90 -4.87
CA SER A 201 17.73 2.59 -6.16
C SER A 201 16.69 3.69 -6.39
N GLU A 202 15.46 3.50 -5.93
CA GLU A 202 14.41 4.52 -5.99
C GLU A 202 14.67 5.67 -4.99
N PHE A 203 15.13 5.35 -3.78
CA PHE A 203 15.56 6.37 -2.82
C PHE A 203 16.75 7.18 -3.34
N ASP A 204 17.77 6.52 -3.89
CA ASP A 204 18.97 7.20 -4.39
C ASP A 204 18.63 8.15 -5.56
N GLU A 205 17.74 7.73 -6.44
CA GLU A 205 17.22 8.61 -7.50
C GLU A 205 16.49 9.82 -6.92
N ALA A 206 15.61 9.60 -5.93
CA ALA A 206 14.90 10.69 -5.26
C ALA A 206 15.85 11.64 -4.49
N TYR A 207 16.91 11.10 -3.88
CA TYR A 207 17.95 11.91 -3.25
C TYR A 207 18.68 12.84 -4.23
N HIS A 208 18.96 12.33 -5.44
CA HIS A 208 19.55 13.15 -6.50
C HIS A 208 18.59 14.22 -7.03
N TYR A 209 17.31 13.91 -7.09
CA TYR A 209 16.29 14.82 -7.58
C TYR A 209 15.95 15.94 -6.58
N GLU A 210 15.80 15.62 -5.29
CA GLU A 210 15.42 16.56 -4.24
C GLU A 210 16.61 17.27 -3.55
N GLY A 211 17.79 16.64 -3.56
CA GLY A 211 18.98 17.05 -2.82
C GLY A 211 19.07 16.44 -1.43
N LYS A 212 20.17 15.70 -1.15
CA LYS A 212 20.40 15.00 0.13
C LYS A 212 20.40 15.93 1.32
N GLU A 213 21.03 17.10 1.21
CA GLU A 213 21.12 18.10 2.29
C GLU A 213 19.74 18.63 2.66
N LYS A 214 18.93 19.02 1.67
CA LYS A 214 17.55 19.47 1.88
C LYS A 214 16.72 18.41 2.60
N LEU A 215 16.85 17.14 2.20
CA LEU A 215 16.11 16.03 2.83
C LEU A 215 16.54 15.82 4.30
N ARG A 216 17.86 15.93 4.60
CA ARG A 216 18.36 15.87 5.99
C ARG A 216 17.84 17.04 6.84
N GLU A 217 17.80 18.25 6.29
CA GLU A 217 17.22 19.44 6.97
C GLU A 217 15.71 19.23 7.26
N MET A 218 15.00 18.52 6.40
CA MET A 218 13.60 18.12 6.61
C MET A 218 13.45 16.92 7.57
N GLY A 219 14.55 16.45 8.17
CA GLY A 219 14.57 15.32 9.11
C GLY A 219 14.31 13.98 8.42
N MET A 220 14.55 13.86 7.11
CA MET A 220 14.46 12.59 6.40
C MET A 220 15.73 11.76 6.65
N VAL A 221 15.53 10.44 6.81
CA VAL A 221 16.64 9.50 6.81
C VAL A 221 17.17 9.38 5.39
N VAL A 222 18.48 9.57 5.21
CA VAL A 222 19.16 9.42 3.93
C VAL A 222 20.15 8.27 4.05
N PHE A 223 19.90 7.20 3.34
CA PHE A 223 20.79 6.03 3.29
C PHE A 223 21.93 6.29 2.30
N GLU A 224 23.14 5.86 2.65
CA GLU A 224 24.33 6.08 1.82
C GLU A 224 24.53 4.97 0.78
N SER A 225 23.99 3.78 1.03
CA SER A 225 24.06 2.63 0.12
C SER A 225 22.88 1.67 0.32
N ALA A 226 22.73 0.72 -0.60
CA ALA A 226 21.77 -0.36 -0.44
C ALA A 226 22.05 -1.20 0.81
N GLU A 227 23.32 -1.44 1.11
CA GLU A 227 23.75 -2.16 2.32
C GLU A 227 23.38 -1.39 3.59
N ASP A 228 23.47 -0.07 3.54
CA ASP A 228 23.08 0.80 4.65
C ASP A 228 21.57 0.71 4.91
N LEU A 229 20.74 0.83 3.87
CA LEU A 229 19.28 0.63 3.97
C LEU A 229 18.95 -0.76 4.51
N ILE A 230 19.58 -1.81 3.99
CA ILE A 230 19.33 -3.20 4.41
C ILE A 230 19.68 -3.38 5.89
N LYS A 231 20.82 -2.85 6.35
CA LYS A 231 21.24 -2.91 7.76
C LYS A 231 20.27 -2.19 8.70
N HIS A 232 19.64 -1.12 8.24
CA HIS A 232 18.67 -0.37 9.04
C HIS A 232 17.25 -0.99 9.02
N THR A 233 16.96 -1.89 8.08
CA THR A 233 15.62 -2.49 7.93
C THR A 233 15.13 -3.22 9.17
N PRO A 234 15.93 -4.03 9.92
CA PRO A 234 15.46 -4.63 11.16
C PRO A 234 15.05 -3.61 12.22
N SER A 235 15.84 -2.55 12.41
CA SER A 235 15.50 -1.48 13.36
C SER A 235 14.26 -0.68 12.90
N PHE A 236 14.13 -0.43 11.59
CA PHE A 236 12.93 0.19 11.03
C PHE A 236 11.67 -0.62 11.34
N TYR A 237 11.72 -1.94 11.20
CA TYR A 237 10.59 -2.81 11.57
C TYR A 237 10.29 -2.74 13.07
N GLU A 238 11.30 -2.96 13.92
CA GLU A 238 11.12 -3.07 15.37
C GLU A 238 10.65 -1.76 16.02
N VAL A 239 11.02 -0.62 15.48
CA VAL A 239 10.68 0.70 16.03
C VAL A 239 9.57 1.34 15.20
N THR A 240 9.85 1.71 13.96
CA THR A 240 8.96 2.56 13.17
C THR A 240 7.69 1.83 12.74
N VAL A 241 7.82 0.59 12.22
CA VAL A 241 6.65 -0.15 11.71
C VAL A 241 5.74 -0.60 12.84
N ARG A 242 6.29 -1.09 13.97
CA ARG A 242 5.49 -1.50 15.12
C ARG A 242 4.76 -0.31 15.75
N GLU A 243 5.43 0.83 15.91
CA GLU A 243 4.81 2.06 16.41
C GLU A 243 3.67 2.53 15.47
N ARG A 244 3.91 2.48 14.15
CA ARG A 244 2.85 2.79 13.18
C ARG A 244 1.65 1.86 13.28
N PHE A 245 1.87 0.56 13.44
CA PHE A 245 0.78 -0.38 13.65
C PHE A 245 -0.05 -0.04 14.90
N GLU A 246 0.59 0.38 15.98
CA GLU A 246 -0.09 0.84 17.19
C GLU A 246 -0.91 2.11 16.92
N HIS A 247 -0.33 3.13 16.29
CA HIS A 247 -1.02 4.36 15.92
C HIS A 247 -2.19 4.13 14.95
N MET A 248 -2.11 3.09 14.11
CA MET A 248 -3.20 2.63 13.26
C MET A 248 -4.12 1.61 13.96
N GLY A 249 -4.18 1.62 15.31
CA GLY A 249 -5.11 0.79 16.09
C GLY A 249 -4.83 -0.70 16.02
N SER A 250 -3.62 -1.11 15.66
CA SER A 250 -3.20 -2.52 15.55
C SER A 250 -4.16 -3.39 14.72
N VAL A 251 -4.73 -2.82 13.65
CA VAL A 251 -5.76 -3.49 12.83
C VAL A 251 -5.28 -4.80 12.21
N TYR A 252 -3.96 -5.01 12.05
CA TYR A 252 -3.40 -6.31 11.63
C TYR A 252 -3.80 -7.46 12.55
N SER A 253 -4.15 -7.20 13.81
CA SER A 253 -4.57 -8.21 14.80
C SER A 253 -5.88 -8.91 14.44
N TYR A 254 -6.63 -8.41 13.47
CA TYR A 254 -7.84 -9.04 12.95
C TYR A 254 -7.57 -10.12 11.89
N ILE A 255 -6.39 -10.16 11.27
CA ILE A 255 -6.02 -11.17 10.26
C ILE A 255 -6.22 -12.62 10.72
N PRO A 256 -5.87 -13.03 11.95
CA PRO A 256 -6.14 -14.38 12.44
C PRO A 256 -7.61 -14.80 12.32
N LYS A 257 -8.55 -13.88 12.53
CA LYS A 257 -9.99 -14.14 12.40
C LYS A 257 -10.41 -14.43 10.95
N HIS A 258 -9.78 -13.75 9.97
CA HIS A 258 -10.01 -14.05 8.57
C HIS A 258 -9.65 -15.51 8.22
N PHE A 259 -8.53 -16.00 8.76
CA PHE A 259 -8.07 -17.37 8.51
C PHE A 259 -8.73 -18.42 9.42
N ASN A 260 -9.56 -18.01 10.37
CA ASN A 260 -10.07 -18.87 11.43
C ASN A 260 -8.92 -19.61 12.17
N ASP A 261 -7.84 -18.89 12.43
CA ASP A 261 -6.57 -19.35 13.02
C ASP A 261 -6.20 -18.44 14.21
N SER A 262 -5.25 -18.84 15.01
CA SER A 262 -4.63 -17.99 16.05
C SER A 262 -3.41 -17.23 15.54
N ARG A 263 -2.87 -17.60 14.37
CA ARG A 263 -1.62 -17.12 13.79
C ARG A 263 -1.86 -15.97 12.83
N ASN A 264 -0.96 -14.98 12.86
CA ASN A 264 -0.89 -13.96 11.82
C ASN A 264 0.23 -14.28 10.84
N PHE A 265 -0.12 -14.92 9.74
CA PHE A 265 0.84 -15.37 8.73
C PHE A 265 1.66 -14.25 8.09
N TYR A 266 1.14 -13.02 8.05
CA TYR A 266 1.90 -11.86 7.55
C TYR A 266 2.98 -11.44 8.52
N ILE A 267 2.65 -11.33 9.81
CA ILE A 267 3.65 -10.99 10.85
C ILE A 267 4.74 -12.06 10.91
N GLU A 268 4.36 -13.35 10.88
CA GLU A 268 5.33 -14.45 10.89
C GLU A 268 6.28 -14.39 9.66
N ALA A 269 5.74 -14.06 8.49
CA ALA A 269 6.55 -13.93 7.28
C ALA A 269 7.48 -12.70 7.34
N ILE A 270 7.01 -11.58 7.90
CA ILE A 270 7.86 -10.40 8.14
C ILE A 270 9.01 -10.75 9.08
N GLU A 271 8.71 -11.35 10.22
CA GLU A 271 9.71 -11.73 11.22
C GLU A 271 10.75 -12.70 10.63
N ALA A 272 10.32 -13.64 9.80
CA ALA A 272 11.22 -14.55 9.08
C ALA A 272 12.14 -13.78 8.10
N ASN A 273 11.61 -12.79 7.37
CA ASN A 273 12.39 -11.95 6.47
C ASN A 273 13.41 -11.08 7.25
N ILE A 274 12.98 -10.49 8.38
CA ILE A 274 13.87 -9.70 9.25
C ILE A 274 15.01 -10.56 9.81
N GLU A 275 14.72 -11.79 10.27
CA GLU A 275 15.75 -12.71 10.74
C GLU A 275 16.70 -13.15 9.60
N LYS A 276 16.20 -13.32 8.38
CA LYS A 276 17.04 -13.56 7.21
C LYS A 276 18.00 -12.40 6.94
N ILE A 277 17.50 -11.17 7.00
CA ILE A 277 18.32 -9.96 6.83
C ILE A 277 19.40 -9.88 7.92
N LYS A 278 19.04 -10.08 9.21
CA LYS A 278 20.00 -10.08 10.32
C LYS A 278 21.12 -11.09 10.11
N LYS A 279 20.79 -12.32 9.72
CA LYS A 279 21.78 -13.40 9.48
C LYS A 279 22.73 -13.10 8.33
N ILE A 280 22.24 -12.44 7.26
CA ILE A 280 23.05 -12.21 6.06
C ILE A 280 23.94 -10.96 6.19
N TYR A 281 23.42 -9.91 6.84
CA TYR A 281 24.02 -8.56 6.78
C TYR A 281 24.50 -8.00 8.12
N LEU A 282 24.13 -8.63 9.26
CA LEU A 282 24.50 -8.17 10.61
C LEU A 282 25.29 -9.21 11.43
N ALA A 283 25.53 -10.42 10.87
CA ALA A 283 26.30 -11.49 11.50
C ALA A 283 27.82 -11.24 11.47
#